data_2340f4d67e9da9bdee8c05f04417d750
#
_entry.id   2340f4d67e9da9bdee8c05f04417d750
#
_cell.length_a   1.000
_cell.length_b   1.000
_cell.length_c   1.000
_cell.angle_alpha   90.00
_cell.angle_beta   90.00
_cell.angle_gamma   90.00
#
_symmetry.space_group_name_H-M   'P 1'
#
loop_
_entity.id
_entity.type
_entity.pdbx_description
1 polymer ?
#
loop_
_entity_poly.entity_id
_entity_poly.type
_entity_poly.pdbx_seq_one_letter_code
_entity_poly.pdbx_strand_id
1 'polypeptide(L)'
;MTDLPAPFIERTRRLLGDDYPRFAEALESESPTSIRLNPSKSTPTGTIGDPVLWARHGFYLSSRPTFTFDPRLHAGAYYVQEAASMFLNRVIRQYVHEPVRYLDLCAAPGGKSTDAVASLPVGSLIVSNEVIPNRAHILAENIVKWGSPYCIVTRNEAS
;
A
#
# COMPACT_ATOMS: atom_id res chain seq x y z
N MET A 1 -27.22 2.68 -5.08
CA MET A 1 -26.71 3.56 -6.16
C MET A 1 -26.03 4.73 -5.49
N THR A 2 -24.72 4.87 -5.65
CA THR A 2 -23.98 6.00 -5.08
C THR A 2 -24.42 7.26 -5.83
N ASP A 3 -25.01 8.24 -5.12
CA ASP A 3 -25.45 9.50 -5.74
C ASP A 3 -24.21 10.37 -6.03
N LEU A 4 -23.64 10.17 -7.21
CA LEU A 4 -22.44 10.88 -7.64
C LEU A 4 -22.81 12.30 -8.11
N PRO A 5 -22.04 13.34 -7.74
CA PRO A 5 -22.29 14.70 -8.19
C PRO A 5 -22.26 14.83 -9.72
N ALA A 6 -23.25 15.54 -10.29
CA ALA A 6 -23.35 15.71 -11.75
C ALA A 6 -22.06 16.22 -12.41
N PRO A 7 -21.32 17.21 -11.85
CA PRO A 7 -20.06 17.67 -12.43
C PRO A 7 -18.98 16.58 -12.44
N PHE A 8 -18.97 15.66 -11.47
CA PHE A 8 -18.06 14.51 -11.46
C PHE A 8 -18.38 13.54 -12.58
N ILE A 9 -19.67 13.21 -12.75
CA ILE A 9 -20.16 12.32 -13.82
C ILE A 9 -19.77 12.87 -15.19
N GLU A 10 -20.07 14.13 -15.46
CA GLU A 10 -19.79 14.79 -16.74
C GLU A 10 -18.28 14.80 -17.06
N ARG A 11 -17.46 15.22 -16.09
CA ARG A 11 -16.01 15.26 -16.27
C ARG A 11 -15.43 13.85 -16.51
N THR A 12 -15.90 12.87 -15.76
CA THR A 12 -15.37 11.50 -15.85
C THR A 12 -15.79 10.81 -17.14
N ARG A 13 -17.04 11.03 -17.60
CA ARG A 13 -17.46 10.57 -18.93
C ARG A 13 -16.59 11.14 -20.05
N ARG A 14 -16.28 12.41 -19.99
CA ARG A 14 -15.43 13.06 -21.00
C ARG A 14 -14.00 12.52 -20.99
N LEU A 15 -13.47 12.18 -19.80
CA LEU A 15 -12.11 11.61 -19.65
C LEU A 15 -12.01 10.16 -20.10
N LEU A 16 -13.02 9.34 -19.77
CA LEU A 16 -12.98 7.90 -19.98
C LEU A 16 -13.65 7.46 -21.29
N GLY A 17 -14.49 8.32 -21.92
CA GLY A 17 -15.20 7.95 -23.14
C GLY A 17 -15.98 6.64 -22.99
N ASP A 18 -15.67 5.68 -23.84
CA ASP A 18 -16.32 4.35 -23.89
C ASP A 18 -16.04 3.49 -22.66
N ASP A 19 -14.99 3.78 -21.87
CA ASP A 19 -14.71 3.07 -20.62
C ASP A 19 -15.55 3.54 -19.42
N TYR A 20 -16.30 4.65 -19.57
CA TYR A 20 -17.11 5.18 -18.46
C TYR A 20 -18.14 4.20 -17.89
N PRO A 21 -18.90 3.42 -18.68
CA PRO A 21 -19.87 2.46 -18.14
C PRO A 21 -19.21 1.43 -17.22
N ARG A 22 -18.04 0.89 -17.62
CA ARG A 22 -17.27 -0.07 -16.83
C ARG A 22 -16.75 0.54 -15.52
N PHE A 23 -16.32 1.80 -15.58
CA PHE A 23 -15.91 2.55 -14.38
C PHE A 23 -17.08 2.76 -13.43
N ALA A 24 -18.26 3.15 -13.94
CA ALA A 24 -19.45 3.38 -13.12
C ALA A 24 -19.92 2.07 -12.44
N GLU A 25 -19.91 0.94 -13.15
CA GLU A 25 -20.19 -0.38 -12.60
C GLU A 25 -19.19 -0.76 -11.49
N ALA A 26 -17.91 -0.48 -11.69
CA ALA A 26 -16.88 -0.75 -10.68
C ALA A 26 -17.08 0.07 -9.40
N LEU A 27 -17.60 1.29 -9.50
CA LEU A 27 -17.93 2.12 -8.31
C LEU A 27 -19.12 1.59 -7.50
N GLU A 28 -20.03 0.86 -8.12
CA GLU A 28 -21.18 0.22 -7.46
C GLU A 28 -20.82 -1.16 -6.88
N SER A 29 -19.71 -1.76 -7.32
CA SER A 29 -19.26 -3.07 -6.85
C SER A 29 -18.59 -2.97 -5.47
N GLU A 30 -18.55 -4.10 -4.75
CA GLU A 30 -17.78 -4.20 -3.51
C GLU A 30 -16.29 -4.06 -3.79
N SER A 31 -15.62 -3.20 -3.01
CA SER A 31 -14.18 -2.98 -3.17
C SER A 31 -13.40 -4.26 -2.85
N PRO A 32 -12.51 -4.74 -3.74
CA PRO A 32 -11.73 -5.92 -3.49
C PRO A 32 -10.79 -5.73 -2.29
N THR A 33 -10.70 -6.74 -1.46
CA THR A 33 -9.73 -6.76 -0.35
C THR A 33 -8.39 -7.28 -0.85
N SER A 34 -7.31 -6.58 -0.53
CA SER A 34 -5.96 -7.01 -0.89
C SER A 34 -4.97 -6.84 0.26
N ILE A 35 -3.93 -7.67 0.22
CA ILE A 35 -2.82 -7.65 1.17
C ILE A 35 -1.49 -7.67 0.42
N ARG A 36 -0.45 -7.17 1.06
CA ARG A 36 0.93 -7.28 0.60
C ARG A 36 1.77 -8.02 1.64
N LEU A 37 2.37 -9.14 1.23
CA LEU A 37 3.23 -9.95 2.10
C LEU A 37 4.53 -9.22 2.41
N ASN A 38 5.06 -9.50 3.60
CA ASN A 38 6.40 -9.07 3.98
C ASN A 38 7.42 -10.11 3.51
N PRO A 39 8.29 -9.78 2.52
CA PRO A 39 9.24 -10.74 1.96
C PRO A 39 10.34 -11.16 2.95
N SER A 40 10.53 -10.41 4.04
CA SER A 40 11.53 -10.72 5.08
C SER A 40 10.99 -11.65 6.15
N LYS A 41 9.71 -12.04 6.09
CA LYS A 41 9.06 -12.91 7.07
C LYS A 41 8.53 -14.17 6.39
N SER A 42 8.33 -15.23 7.18
CA SER A 42 7.82 -16.50 6.68
C SER A 42 6.53 -16.32 5.90
N THR A 43 6.49 -16.83 4.68
CA THR A 43 5.29 -16.82 3.85
C THR A 43 4.35 -17.93 4.36
N PRO A 44 3.04 -17.67 4.44
CA PRO A 44 2.07 -18.72 4.74
C PRO A 44 2.17 -19.86 3.72
N THR A 45 2.10 -21.11 4.17
CA THR A 45 1.99 -22.27 3.29
C THR A 45 0.56 -22.35 2.76
N GLY A 46 0.39 -22.42 1.45
CA GLY A 46 -0.92 -22.54 0.76
C GLY A 46 -1.28 -21.38 -0.14
N THR A 47 -2.45 -21.48 -0.78
CA THR A 47 -2.99 -20.44 -1.65
C THR A 47 -3.46 -19.26 -0.83
N ILE A 48 -2.90 -18.07 -1.08
CA ILE A 48 -3.25 -16.83 -0.37
C ILE A 48 -4.43 -16.14 -1.06
N GLY A 49 -4.43 -16.12 -2.37
CA GLY A 49 -5.41 -15.45 -3.22
C GLY A 49 -4.85 -15.16 -4.61
N ASP A 50 -5.56 -14.38 -5.40
CA ASP A 50 -5.14 -14.02 -6.75
C ASP A 50 -4.03 -12.97 -6.72
N PRO A 51 -2.97 -13.08 -7.54
CA PRO A 51 -1.86 -12.14 -7.52
C PRO A 51 -2.27 -10.77 -8.04
N VAL A 52 -1.77 -9.72 -7.41
CA VAL A 52 -1.79 -8.35 -7.95
C VAL A 52 -0.68 -8.25 -9.00
N LEU A 53 -1.04 -8.11 -10.28
CA LEU A 53 -0.11 -8.23 -11.41
C LEU A 53 1.07 -7.24 -11.40
N TRP A 54 0.92 -6.10 -10.77
CA TRP A 54 1.96 -5.07 -10.66
C TRP A 54 2.73 -5.06 -9.33
N ALA A 55 2.37 -5.95 -8.39
CA ALA A 55 3.00 -6.01 -7.09
C ALA A 55 3.46 -7.44 -6.75
N ARG A 56 4.77 -7.66 -6.72
CA ARG A 56 5.38 -9.00 -6.57
C ARG A 56 4.87 -9.81 -5.38
N HIS A 57 4.46 -9.14 -4.30
CA HIS A 57 3.99 -9.76 -3.06
C HIS A 57 2.56 -9.36 -2.72
N GLY A 58 1.82 -8.79 -3.69
CA GLY A 58 0.44 -8.37 -3.55
C GLY A 58 -0.53 -9.48 -3.94
N PHE A 59 -1.61 -9.64 -3.16
CA PHE A 59 -2.65 -10.64 -3.41
C PHE A 59 -4.03 -10.06 -3.14
N TYR A 60 -4.99 -10.36 -4.01
CA TYR A 60 -6.41 -10.17 -3.75
C TYR A 60 -6.93 -11.34 -2.93
N LEU A 61 -7.75 -11.06 -1.94
CA LEU A 61 -8.41 -12.09 -1.12
C LEU A 61 -9.82 -12.33 -1.64
N SER A 62 -10.28 -13.58 -1.58
CA SER A 62 -11.65 -13.97 -1.97
C SER A 62 -12.73 -13.35 -1.07
N SER A 63 -12.38 -12.97 0.15
CA SER A 63 -13.26 -12.30 1.12
C SER A 63 -12.46 -11.45 2.07
N ARG A 64 -13.12 -10.51 2.77
CA ARG A 64 -12.50 -9.68 3.79
C ARG A 64 -12.54 -10.40 5.15
N PRO A 65 -11.39 -10.92 5.66
CA PRO A 65 -11.35 -11.51 6.99
C PRO A 65 -11.37 -10.45 8.10
N THR A 66 -11.61 -10.88 9.34
CA THR A 66 -11.47 -10.02 10.51
C THR A 66 -9.98 -9.90 10.88
N PHE A 67 -9.28 -9.02 10.20
CA PHE A 67 -7.82 -8.83 10.31
C PHE A 67 -7.32 -8.60 11.73
N THR A 68 -8.11 -7.96 12.58
CA THR A 68 -7.75 -7.62 13.97
C THR A 68 -7.40 -8.86 14.81
N PHE A 69 -7.97 -10.01 14.48
CA PHE A 69 -7.72 -11.26 15.19
C PHE A 69 -6.65 -12.14 14.52
N ASP A 70 -6.06 -11.70 13.40
CA ASP A 70 -4.99 -12.46 12.76
C ASP A 70 -3.62 -12.13 13.39
N PRO A 71 -3.00 -13.08 14.12
CA PRO A 71 -1.70 -12.86 14.73
C PRO A 71 -0.60 -12.55 13.71
N ARG A 72 -0.76 -12.97 12.46
CA ARG A 72 0.21 -12.70 11.38
C ARG A 72 0.22 -11.21 10.98
N LEU A 73 -0.95 -10.52 11.07
CA LEU A 73 -0.99 -9.06 10.89
C LEU A 73 -0.17 -8.37 11.97
N HIS A 74 -0.35 -8.77 13.23
CA HIS A 74 0.36 -8.18 14.38
C HIS A 74 1.85 -8.51 14.37
N ALA A 75 2.21 -9.66 13.83
CA ALA A 75 3.60 -10.04 13.59
C ALA A 75 4.24 -9.35 12.38
N GLY A 76 3.47 -8.56 11.61
CA GLY A 76 3.94 -7.88 10.40
C GLY A 76 4.30 -8.80 9.25
N ALA A 77 3.68 -9.99 9.17
CA ALA A 77 3.87 -10.92 8.06
C ALA A 77 3.24 -10.40 6.75
N TYR A 78 2.26 -9.52 6.85
CA TYR A 78 1.66 -8.82 5.72
C TYR A 78 1.12 -7.45 6.14
N TYR A 79 0.81 -6.62 5.16
CA TYR A 79 0.14 -5.34 5.29
C TYR A 79 -1.19 -5.37 4.52
N VAL A 80 -2.29 -4.92 5.14
CA VAL A 80 -3.57 -4.73 4.43
C VAL A 80 -3.45 -3.46 3.61
N GLN A 81 -3.39 -3.58 2.30
CA GLN A 81 -3.12 -2.46 1.41
C GLN A 81 -3.98 -2.59 0.15
N GLU A 82 -4.51 -1.47 -0.32
CA GLU A 82 -5.21 -1.38 -1.59
C GLU A 82 -4.25 -1.71 -2.74
N ALA A 83 -4.70 -2.53 -3.68
CA ALA A 83 -3.88 -2.99 -4.79
C ALA A 83 -3.35 -1.84 -5.67
N ALA A 84 -4.16 -0.80 -5.92
CA ALA A 84 -3.71 0.38 -6.67
C ALA A 84 -2.51 1.08 -6.00
N SER A 85 -2.50 1.18 -4.67
CA SER A 85 -1.39 1.76 -3.91
C SER A 85 -0.10 0.95 -4.01
N MET A 86 -0.19 -0.36 -4.29
CA MET A 86 0.98 -1.23 -4.50
C MET A 86 1.67 -0.99 -5.86
N PHE A 87 1.11 -0.17 -6.74
CA PHE A 87 1.75 0.18 -8.02
C PHE A 87 3.10 0.87 -7.83
N LEU A 88 3.31 1.51 -6.67
CA LEU A 88 4.61 2.06 -6.27
C LEU A 88 5.74 1.02 -6.36
N ASN A 89 5.46 -0.23 -6.01
CA ASN A 89 6.41 -1.34 -6.11
C ASN A 89 6.97 -1.50 -7.53
N ARG A 90 6.10 -1.43 -8.54
CA ARG A 90 6.50 -1.51 -9.94
C ARG A 90 7.36 -0.31 -10.35
N VAL A 91 6.96 0.90 -9.95
CA VAL A 91 7.71 2.13 -10.26
C VAL A 91 9.12 2.08 -9.65
N ILE A 92 9.23 1.75 -8.36
CA ILE A 92 10.53 1.65 -7.68
C ILE A 92 11.42 0.64 -8.42
N ARG A 93 10.93 -0.57 -8.69
CA ARG A 93 11.71 -1.63 -9.36
C ARG A 93 12.12 -1.29 -10.78
N GLN A 94 11.36 -0.46 -11.46
CA GLN A 94 11.64 -0.05 -12.85
C GLN A 94 12.72 1.04 -12.92
N TYR A 95 12.83 1.90 -11.90
CA TYR A 95 13.67 3.10 -11.99
C TYR A 95 14.80 3.15 -10.94
N VAL A 96 14.73 2.34 -9.88
CA VAL A 96 15.73 2.36 -8.80
C VAL A 96 16.50 1.04 -8.77
N HIS A 97 17.74 1.06 -9.26
CA HIS A 97 18.58 -0.14 -9.40
C HIS A 97 19.76 -0.16 -8.42
N GLU A 98 20.09 0.98 -7.83
CA GLU A 98 21.18 1.13 -6.87
C GLU A 98 20.63 1.57 -5.50
N PRO A 99 21.36 1.30 -4.39
CA PRO A 99 20.96 1.78 -3.07
C PRO A 99 20.77 3.29 -3.03
N VAL A 100 19.67 3.73 -2.46
CA VAL A 100 19.29 5.15 -2.37
C VAL A 100 18.92 5.57 -0.96
N ARG A 101 18.90 6.89 -0.75
CA ARG A 101 18.19 7.53 0.38
C ARG A 101 16.80 7.94 -0.10
N TYR A 102 15.79 7.26 0.43
CA TYR A 102 14.39 7.46 0.04
C TYR A 102 13.68 8.26 1.12
N LEU A 103 12.92 9.26 0.72
CA LEU A 103 12.11 10.08 1.62
C LEU A 103 10.62 9.93 1.28
N ASP A 104 9.82 9.48 2.26
CA ASP A 104 8.37 9.50 2.23
C ASP A 104 7.87 10.64 3.13
N LEU A 105 7.44 11.75 2.53
CA LEU A 105 7.10 12.98 3.26
C LEU A 105 5.77 12.91 4.01
N CYS A 106 4.82 12.07 3.54
CA CYS A 106 3.47 11.92 4.09
C CYS A 106 3.17 10.44 4.31
N ALA A 107 3.97 9.81 5.18
CA ALA A 107 4.14 8.37 5.21
C ALA A 107 3.00 7.59 5.89
N ALA A 108 2.29 8.19 6.86
CA ALA A 108 1.28 7.47 7.63
C ALA A 108 0.10 7.00 6.76
N PRO A 109 -0.40 5.81 7.03
CA PRO A 109 -0.09 4.88 8.11
C PRO A 109 1.10 3.91 7.84
N GLY A 110 1.87 4.07 6.74
CA GLY A 110 3.07 3.28 6.46
C GLY A 110 2.97 2.27 5.31
N GLY A 111 1.85 2.23 4.59
CA GLY A 111 1.66 1.30 3.48
C GLY A 111 2.67 1.49 2.35
N LYS A 112 2.92 2.74 1.93
CA LYS A 112 3.91 3.06 0.89
C LYS A 112 5.34 2.93 1.41
N SER A 113 5.60 3.36 2.65
CA SER A 113 6.92 3.21 3.28
C SER A 113 7.34 1.75 3.40
N THR A 114 6.45 0.86 3.89
CA THR A 114 6.74 -0.57 3.99
C THR A 114 6.83 -1.26 2.62
N ASP A 115 6.15 -0.73 1.60
CA ASP A 115 6.30 -1.18 0.21
C ASP A 115 7.66 -0.76 -0.37
N ALA A 116 8.08 0.47 -0.12
CA ALA A 116 9.42 0.95 -0.49
C ALA A 116 10.53 0.11 0.17
N VAL A 117 10.39 -0.20 1.47
CA VAL A 117 11.32 -1.12 2.18
C VAL A 117 11.44 -2.47 1.46
N ALA A 118 10.32 -3.02 0.96
CA ALA A 118 10.30 -4.32 0.29
C ALA A 118 10.79 -4.28 -1.17
N SER A 119 10.89 -3.09 -1.78
CA SER A 119 11.08 -2.90 -3.22
C SER A 119 12.40 -2.27 -3.58
N LEU A 120 12.97 -1.45 -2.69
CA LEU A 120 14.24 -0.78 -2.91
C LEU A 120 15.42 -1.77 -2.84
N PRO A 121 16.54 -1.48 -3.55
CA PRO A 121 17.76 -2.26 -3.46
C PRO A 121 18.29 -2.34 -2.03
N VAL A 122 18.92 -3.48 -1.70
CA VAL A 122 19.58 -3.71 -0.41
C VAL A 122 20.62 -2.62 -0.15
N GLY A 123 20.66 -2.07 1.06
CA GLY A 123 21.53 -0.95 1.43
C GLY A 123 20.86 0.42 1.31
N SER A 124 19.61 0.50 0.79
CA SER A 124 18.85 1.75 0.81
C SER A 124 18.43 2.12 2.23
N LEU A 125 18.39 3.42 2.51
CA LEU A 125 17.88 3.99 3.77
C LEU A 125 16.57 4.74 3.49
N ILE A 126 15.56 4.49 4.32
CA ILE A 126 14.24 5.12 4.18
C ILE A 126 14.00 6.04 5.36
N VAL A 127 13.58 7.27 5.08
CA VAL A 127 13.06 8.20 6.07
C VAL A 127 11.57 8.40 5.79
N SER A 128 10.75 8.00 6.74
CA SER A 128 9.29 8.10 6.67
C SER A 128 8.81 9.19 7.63
N ASN A 129 8.34 10.30 7.05
CA ASN A 129 7.92 11.47 7.80
C ASN A 129 6.40 11.58 7.87
N GLU A 130 5.89 12.04 9.01
CA GLU A 130 4.48 12.37 9.16
C GLU A 130 4.33 13.52 10.16
N VAL A 131 3.67 14.59 9.76
CA VAL A 131 3.54 15.82 10.57
C VAL A 131 2.55 15.67 11.73
N ILE A 132 1.48 14.89 11.53
CA ILE A 132 0.39 14.74 12.51
C ILE A 132 0.79 13.73 13.60
N PRO A 133 0.84 14.13 14.91
CA PRO A 133 1.37 13.27 15.98
C PRO A 133 0.73 11.89 16.07
N ASN A 134 -0.60 11.82 16.09
CA ASN A 134 -1.32 10.53 16.20
C ASN A 134 -1.06 9.63 14.99
N ARG A 135 -0.95 10.18 13.79
CA ARG A 135 -0.63 9.42 12.59
C ARG A 135 0.82 8.97 12.57
N ALA A 136 1.75 9.80 13.06
CA ALA A 136 3.17 9.43 13.19
C ALA A 136 3.35 8.26 14.17
N HIS A 137 2.55 8.19 15.24
CA HIS A 137 2.55 7.06 16.16
C HIS A 137 2.12 5.76 15.46
N ILE A 138 1.01 5.79 14.72
CA ILE A 138 0.54 4.64 13.92
C ILE A 138 1.58 4.22 12.86
N LEU A 139 2.23 5.18 12.21
CA LEU A 139 3.32 4.92 11.29
C LEU A 139 4.47 4.16 11.98
N ALA A 140 4.92 4.65 13.14
CA ALA A 140 6.00 4.03 13.91
C ALA A 140 5.65 2.58 14.30
N GLU A 141 4.43 2.33 14.79
CA GLU A 141 3.96 0.97 15.09
C GLU A 141 4.02 0.04 13.87
N ASN A 142 3.55 0.52 12.72
CA ASN A 142 3.54 -0.29 11.49
C ASN A 142 4.95 -0.56 10.95
N ILE A 143 5.87 0.40 11.05
CA ILE A 143 7.27 0.21 10.68
C ILE A 143 7.95 -0.79 11.63
N VAL A 144 7.70 -0.69 12.95
CA VAL A 144 8.20 -1.67 13.93
C VAL A 144 7.65 -3.07 13.65
N LYS A 145 6.34 -3.20 13.40
CA LYS A 145 5.73 -4.47 13.00
C LYS A 145 6.34 -5.03 11.72
N TRP A 146 6.66 -4.18 10.74
CA TRP A 146 7.30 -4.61 9.51
C TRP A 146 8.71 -5.15 9.74
N GLY A 147 9.46 -4.56 10.68
CA GLY A 147 10.72 -5.10 11.21
C GLY A 147 11.94 -4.82 10.36
N SER A 148 11.96 -3.73 9.58
CA SER A 148 13.15 -3.31 8.84
C SER A 148 14.03 -2.36 9.66
N PRO A 149 15.35 -2.62 9.80
CA PRO A 149 16.28 -1.71 10.46
C PRO A 149 16.65 -0.49 9.60
N TYR A 150 16.26 -0.46 8.33
CA TYR A 150 16.61 0.58 7.37
C TYR A 150 15.51 1.62 7.17
N CYS A 151 14.56 1.72 8.09
CA CYS A 151 13.49 2.71 8.03
C CYS A 151 13.47 3.54 9.32
N ILE A 152 13.65 4.86 9.16
CA ILE A 152 13.61 5.84 10.24
C ILE A 152 12.29 6.57 10.17
N VAL A 153 11.59 6.71 11.29
CA VAL A 153 10.37 7.52 11.40
C VAL A 153 10.70 8.88 11.96
N THR A 154 10.22 9.93 11.29
CA THR A 154 10.38 11.32 11.73
C THR A 154 9.03 12.02 11.80
N ARG A 155 9.00 13.10 12.59
CA ARG A 155 7.84 13.98 12.71
C ARG A 155 8.29 15.43 12.54
N ASN A 156 8.31 15.89 11.30
CA ASN A 156 8.73 17.24 10.96
C ASN A 156 7.77 17.84 9.93
N GLU A 157 7.67 19.15 9.93
CA GLU A 157 7.07 19.90 8.84
C GLU A 157 7.98 19.83 7.61
N ALA A 158 7.37 19.83 6.41
CA ALA A 158 8.11 19.72 5.14
C ALA A 158 8.64 21.07 4.62
N SER A 159 8.58 22.12 5.45
CA SER A 159 9.02 23.49 5.13
C SER A 159 10.45 23.75 5.57
#